data_f6af46642adcdeb14fd9c73d22b2ec30
#
_entry.id   f6af46642adcdeb14fd9c73d22b2ec30
#
_cell.length_a   1.000
_cell.length_b   1.000
_cell.length_c   1.000
_cell.angle_alpha   90.00
_cell.angle_beta   90.00
_cell.angle_gamma   90.00
#
_symmetry.space_group_name_H-M   'P 1'
#
loop_
_entity.id
_entity.type
_entity.pdbx_description
1 polymer ?
#
loop_
_entity_poly.entity_id
_entity_poly.type
_entity_poly.pdbx_seq_one_letter_code
_entity_poly.pdbx_strand_id
1 'polypeptide(L)'
;MKILIASGAGGGTAKGRIGKYFHLKEFGDALEKIDVDYKLVHEFDYITGFPSKSPKGWFSKKKFYDLINEYNPDAVFVDWQSHFALETIKAGIPLFVYLRGHLWMEVESAKKTIYKDLKMRTVLNLRLKNAERVFTNCQGIFMTADYLEDVIKEHIPNARCYHFLEGLDTTRWYPAPGMKLEHPCVGLVVDANMWHKSKEMLVLDEVIQAMPNVHFYWAGDGQYKNKILPVLEKHSNFH
;
A
#
# COMPACT_ATOMS: atom_id res chain seq x y z
N MET A 1 25.76 6.76 -2.48
CA MET A 1 24.84 5.65 -2.86
C MET A 1 23.57 6.27 -3.39
N LYS A 2 23.02 5.73 -4.49
CA LYS A 2 21.82 6.24 -5.15
C LYS A 2 20.70 5.20 -5.08
N ILE A 3 19.57 5.55 -4.52
CA ILE A 3 18.40 4.65 -4.44
C ILE A 3 17.26 5.19 -5.28
N LEU A 4 16.76 4.37 -6.22
CA LEU A 4 15.56 4.68 -6.95
C LEU A 4 14.35 4.08 -6.21
N ILE A 5 13.45 4.94 -5.73
CA ILE A 5 12.22 4.53 -5.06
C ILE A 5 11.07 4.60 -6.07
N ALA A 6 10.37 3.50 -6.29
CA ALA A 6 9.25 3.48 -7.22
C ALA A 6 7.93 3.13 -6.51
N SER A 7 6.97 4.03 -6.60
CA SER A 7 5.65 3.86 -6.00
C SER A 7 4.64 3.33 -7.00
N GLY A 8 3.93 2.26 -6.63
CA GLY A 8 2.76 1.75 -7.34
C GLY A 8 1.48 2.56 -7.10
N ALA A 9 1.52 3.60 -6.27
CA ALA A 9 0.42 4.54 -6.15
C ALA A 9 0.27 5.28 -7.49
N GLY A 10 -0.86 5.11 -8.17
CA GLY A 10 -1.10 5.70 -9.49
C GLY A 10 -0.90 7.21 -9.48
N GLY A 11 -0.22 7.70 -10.51
CA GLY A 11 0.10 9.11 -10.67
C GLY A 11 -1.14 10.00 -10.61
N GLY A 12 -1.01 11.09 -9.90
CA GLY A 12 -1.70 12.38 -10.00
C GLY A 12 -3.23 12.48 -9.87
N THR A 13 -4.00 11.44 -10.07
CA THR A 13 -5.46 11.55 -10.14
C THR A 13 -6.25 10.65 -9.19
N ALA A 14 -5.61 9.74 -8.51
CA ALA A 14 -6.29 8.86 -7.56
C ALA A 14 -6.26 9.48 -6.15
N LYS A 15 -7.30 10.22 -5.79
CA LYS A 15 -7.60 10.79 -4.47
C LYS A 15 -7.53 9.77 -3.33
N GLY A 16 -6.94 8.73 -3.28
CA GLY A 16 -6.85 7.74 -2.19
C GLY A 16 -5.48 7.09 -2.06
N ARG A 17 -4.48 7.54 -2.85
CA ARG A 17 -3.15 6.92 -2.85
C ARG A 17 -2.02 7.87 -2.46
N ILE A 18 -2.36 9.07 -2.09
CA ILE A 18 -1.41 10.12 -1.68
C ILE A 18 -0.61 9.67 -0.46
N GLY A 19 -1.25 9.03 0.52
CA GLY A 19 -0.60 8.56 1.74
C GLY A 19 0.60 7.64 1.50
N LYS A 20 0.46 6.63 0.60
CA LYS A 20 1.58 5.72 0.29
C LYS A 20 2.79 6.45 -0.32
N TYR A 21 2.54 7.39 -1.20
CA TYR A 21 3.59 8.20 -1.81
C TYR A 21 4.31 9.06 -0.77
N PHE A 22 3.58 9.66 0.15
CA PHE A 22 4.16 10.46 1.25
C PHE A 22 5.06 9.63 2.16
N HIS A 23 4.67 8.42 2.54
CA HIS A 23 5.53 7.55 3.34
C HIS A 23 6.84 7.20 2.64
N LEU A 24 6.77 6.92 1.32
CA LEU A 24 7.99 6.68 0.53
C LEU A 24 8.84 7.93 0.38
N LYS A 25 8.20 9.11 0.30
CA LYS A 25 8.94 10.37 0.31
C LYS A 25 9.64 10.62 1.65
N GLU A 26 8.94 10.43 2.77
CA GLU A 26 9.52 10.57 4.11
C GLU A 26 10.68 9.59 4.33
N PHE A 27 10.55 8.38 3.81
CA PHE A 27 11.66 7.42 3.79
C PHE A 27 12.85 7.92 2.98
N GLY A 28 12.61 8.44 1.77
CA GLY A 28 13.65 9.05 0.94
C GLY A 28 14.31 10.26 1.62
N ASP A 29 13.51 11.16 2.20
CA ASP A 29 14.01 12.33 2.96
C ASP A 29 14.88 11.88 4.17
N ALA A 30 14.57 10.73 4.78
CA ALA A 30 15.38 10.15 5.85
C ALA A 30 16.70 9.57 5.34
N LEU A 31 16.71 9.00 4.14
CA LEU A 31 17.94 8.52 3.48
C LEU A 31 18.90 9.67 3.16
N GLU A 32 18.39 10.82 2.70
CA GLU A 32 19.23 12.01 2.46
C GLU A 32 19.93 12.51 3.73
N LYS A 33 19.30 12.36 4.91
CA LYS A 33 19.91 12.74 6.19
C LYS A 33 21.14 11.88 6.57
N ILE A 34 21.34 10.77 5.88
CA ILE A 34 22.48 9.85 6.06
C ILE A 34 23.33 9.74 4.77
N ASP A 35 23.36 10.79 3.96
CA ASP A 35 24.15 10.90 2.73
C ASP A 35 23.83 9.82 1.67
N VAL A 36 22.58 9.40 1.58
CA VAL A 36 22.07 8.50 0.54
C VAL A 36 21.14 9.28 -0.40
N ASP A 37 21.58 9.48 -1.64
CA ASP A 37 20.75 10.11 -2.67
C ASP A 37 19.54 9.25 -3.03
N TYR A 38 18.38 9.85 -3.21
CA TYR A 38 17.22 9.14 -3.72
C TYR A 38 16.49 9.88 -4.83
N LYS A 39 15.79 9.12 -5.67
CA LYS A 39 14.82 9.62 -6.64
C LYS A 39 13.51 8.85 -6.46
N LEU A 40 12.42 9.55 -6.16
CA LEU A 40 11.10 8.96 -6.02
C LEU A 40 10.30 9.14 -7.31
N VAL A 41 9.75 8.04 -7.84
CA VAL A 41 8.98 8.03 -9.09
C VAL A 41 7.67 7.25 -8.96
N HIS A 42 6.73 7.55 -9.84
CA HIS A 42 5.55 6.70 -10.05
C HIS A 42 5.87 5.66 -11.12
N GLU A 43 5.84 4.38 -10.80
CA GLU A 43 6.25 3.30 -11.70
C GLU A 43 5.47 3.28 -13.03
N PHE A 44 4.18 3.62 -12.99
CA PHE A 44 3.31 3.60 -14.18
C PHE A 44 3.60 4.69 -15.20
N ASP A 45 4.41 5.70 -14.85
CA ASP A 45 4.88 6.72 -15.79
C ASP A 45 6.00 6.18 -16.70
N TYR A 46 6.68 5.11 -16.25
CA TYR A 46 7.84 4.54 -16.92
C TYR A 46 7.58 3.20 -17.57
N ILE A 47 6.78 2.34 -16.95
CA ILE A 47 6.47 1.03 -17.50
C ILE A 47 5.09 0.55 -17.06
N THR A 48 4.38 -0.06 -18.00
CA THR A 48 3.19 -0.86 -17.73
C THR A 48 3.33 -2.19 -18.46
N GLY A 49 2.70 -3.23 -17.94
CA GLY A 49 2.75 -4.54 -18.54
C GLY A 49 1.44 -5.29 -18.42
N PHE A 50 1.34 -6.42 -19.10
CA PHE A 50 0.18 -7.30 -18.96
C PHE A 50 0.19 -8.00 -17.57
N PRO A 51 -0.92 -8.03 -16.86
CA PRO A 51 -2.24 -7.51 -17.18
C PRO A 51 -2.43 -6.06 -16.69
N SER A 52 -2.57 -5.13 -17.60
CA SER A 52 -2.97 -3.75 -17.32
C SER A 52 -4.10 -3.32 -18.26
N LYS A 53 -4.79 -2.23 -17.93
CA LYS A 53 -5.90 -1.71 -18.75
C LYS A 53 -5.47 -1.12 -20.09
N SER A 54 -4.20 -0.69 -20.19
CA SER A 54 -3.68 -0.06 -21.41
C SER A 54 -2.70 -0.96 -22.14
N PRO A 55 -3.07 -1.54 -23.29
CA PRO A 55 -2.16 -2.37 -24.08
C PRO A 55 -1.01 -1.59 -24.71
N LYS A 56 -1.14 -0.28 -24.91
CA LYS A 56 -0.09 0.56 -25.53
C LYS A 56 1.24 0.53 -24.76
N GLY A 57 1.20 0.36 -23.44
CA GLY A 57 2.41 0.29 -22.60
C GLY A 57 3.02 -1.10 -22.46
N TRP A 58 2.35 -2.17 -22.92
CA TRP A 58 2.81 -3.55 -22.63
C TRP A 58 4.15 -3.91 -23.26
N PHE A 59 4.49 -3.29 -24.38
CA PHE A 59 5.68 -3.61 -25.15
C PHE A 59 6.75 -2.52 -25.06
N SER A 60 6.44 -1.33 -24.50
CA SER A 60 7.38 -0.23 -24.43
C SER A 60 8.08 -0.22 -23.06
N LYS A 61 9.39 -0.39 -23.08
CA LYS A 61 10.27 -0.33 -21.91
C LYS A 61 11.25 0.82 -21.98
N LYS A 62 11.21 1.61 -23.06
CA LYS A 62 12.19 2.67 -23.32
C LYS A 62 12.32 3.63 -22.14
N LYS A 63 11.21 4.16 -21.66
CA LYS A 63 11.21 5.12 -20.53
C LYS A 63 11.83 4.54 -19.25
N PHE A 64 11.63 3.24 -19.00
CA PHE A 64 12.26 2.58 -17.86
C PHE A 64 13.78 2.54 -18.00
N TYR A 65 14.29 2.09 -19.15
CA TYR A 65 15.73 2.03 -19.38
C TYR A 65 16.36 3.41 -19.48
N ASP A 66 15.66 4.40 -20.06
CA ASP A 66 16.11 5.80 -20.06
C ASP A 66 16.28 6.31 -18.61
N LEU A 67 15.31 6.06 -17.72
CA LEU A 67 15.39 6.40 -16.30
C LEU A 67 16.58 5.72 -15.61
N ILE A 68 16.75 4.41 -15.82
CA ILE A 68 17.84 3.65 -15.21
C ILE A 68 19.20 4.16 -15.68
N ASN A 69 19.35 4.41 -16.97
CA ASN A 69 20.61 4.90 -17.54
C ASN A 69 20.93 6.34 -17.09
N GLU A 70 19.92 7.20 -16.98
CA GLU A 70 20.09 8.60 -16.53
C GLU A 70 20.44 8.68 -15.06
N TYR A 71 19.70 7.98 -14.21
CA TYR A 71 19.87 8.06 -12.77
C TYR A 71 21.00 7.16 -12.25
N ASN A 72 21.26 6.03 -12.91
CA ASN A 72 22.23 5.01 -12.55
C ASN A 72 22.15 4.60 -11.07
N PRO A 73 21.03 3.98 -10.62
CA PRO A 73 20.82 3.63 -9.23
C PRO A 73 21.68 2.44 -8.80
N ASP A 74 22.21 2.49 -7.57
CA ASP A 74 22.88 1.38 -6.93
C ASP A 74 21.89 0.29 -6.46
N ALA A 75 20.65 0.70 -6.15
CA ALA A 75 19.55 -0.17 -5.79
C ALA A 75 18.18 0.46 -6.11
N VAL A 76 17.17 -0.41 -6.21
CA VAL A 76 15.77 -0.01 -6.42
C VAL A 76 14.92 -0.50 -5.26
N PHE A 77 14.07 0.37 -4.72
CA PHE A 77 13.12 0.06 -3.67
C PHE A 77 11.68 0.28 -4.19
N VAL A 78 10.83 -0.73 -4.11
CA VAL A 78 9.45 -0.68 -4.64
C VAL A 78 8.43 -1.04 -3.59
N ASP A 79 7.27 -0.38 -3.63
CA ASP A 79 6.09 -0.74 -2.81
C ASP A 79 5.07 -1.59 -3.55
N TRP A 80 5.38 -1.98 -4.79
CA TRP A 80 4.49 -2.75 -5.65
C TRP A 80 5.26 -3.80 -6.47
N GLN A 81 4.72 -5.01 -6.55
CA GLN A 81 5.34 -6.15 -7.26
C GLN A 81 4.90 -6.17 -8.72
N SER A 82 5.32 -5.17 -9.47
CA SER A 82 4.88 -4.90 -10.84
C SER A 82 5.90 -5.26 -11.92
N HIS A 83 5.61 -4.81 -13.13
CA HIS A 83 6.55 -4.87 -14.25
C HIS A 83 7.78 -3.99 -14.06
N PHE A 84 7.69 -2.91 -13.28
CA PHE A 84 8.85 -2.10 -12.92
C PHE A 84 9.85 -2.95 -12.12
N ALA A 85 9.38 -3.66 -11.11
CA ALA A 85 10.19 -4.58 -10.32
C ALA A 85 10.79 -5.72 -11.17
N LEU A 86 9.99 -6.32 -12.06
CA LEU A 86 10.48 -7.40 -12.95
C LEU A 86 11.56 -6.91 -13.92
N GLU A 87 11.43 -5.70 -14.48
CA GLU A 87 12.47 -5.17 -15.39
C GLU A 87 13.71 -4.71 -14.60
N THR A 88 13.56 -4.23 -13.36
CA THR A 88 14.71 -3.97 -12.46
C THR A 88 15.56 -5.22 -12.24
N ILE A 89 14.92 -6.37 -11.96
CA ILE A 89 15.61 -7.67 -11.83
C ILE A 89 16.33 -8.03 -13.12
N LYS A 90 15.67 -7.88 -14.28
CA LYS A 90 16.28 -8.15 -15.60
C LYS A 90 17.45 -7.23 -15.95
N ALA A 91 17.41 -5.99 -15.48
CA ALA A 91 18.50 -5.04 -15.61
C ALA A 91 19.70 -5.36 -14.70
N GLY A 92 19.59 -6.37 -13.83
CA GLY A 92 20.64 -6.78 -12.90
C GLY A 92 20.85 -5.82 -11.72
N ILE A 93 19.87 -4.94 -11.46
CA ILE A 93 19.95 -3.96 -10.38
C ILE A 93 19.39 -4.58 -9.10
N PRO A 94 20.06 -4.45 -7.95
CA PRO A 94 19.55 -4.92 -6.67
C PRO A 94 18.15 -4.34 -6.38
N LEU A 95 17.18 -5.24 -6.16
CA LEU A 95 15.78 -4.87 -5.91
C LEU A 95 15.39 -5.22 -4.48
N PHE A 96 14.81 -4.26 -3.79
CA PHE A 96 14.15 -4.42 -2.50
C PHE A 96 12.66 -4.13 -2.62
N VAL A 97 11.85 -4.95 -1.96
CA VAL A 97 10.39 -4.86 -2.03
C VAL A 97 9.81 -4.54 -0.67
N TYR A 98 8.94 -3.56 -0.62
CA TYR A 98 8.22 -3.20 0.58
C TYR A 98 6.84 -3.85 0.61
N LEU A 99 6.59 -4.72 1.57
CA LEU A 99 5.33 -5.45 1.74
C LEU A 99 4.62 -4.98 3.02
N ARG A 100 3.43 -4.39 2.85
CA ARG A 100 2.64 -3.81 3.94
C ARG A 100 1.49 -4.70 4.42
N GLY A 101 1.20 -5.79 3.72
CA GLY A 101 0.04 -6.62 4.05
C GLY A 101 0.10 -8.00 3.43
N HIS A 102 -0.85 -8.82 3.79
CA HIS A 102 -0.95 -10.21 3.36
C HIS A 102 -1.49 -10.30 1.92
N LEU A 103 -0.60 -10.14 0.93
CA LEU A 103 -0.93 -10.09 -0.50
C LEU A 103 -1.83 -11.25 -0.95
N TRP A 104 -1.50 -12.48 -0.58
CA TRP A 104 -2.25 -13.68 -1.01
C TRP A 104 -3.68 -13.67 -0.48
N MET A 105 -3.87 -13.33 0.80
CA MET A 105 -5.20 -13.19 1.40
C MET A 105 -5.98 -12.03 0.77
N GLU A 106 -5.33 -10.91 0.47
CA GLU A 106 -5.98 -9.78 -0.21
C GLU A 106 -6.45 -10.18 -1.62
N VAL A 107 -5.66 -10.94 -2.37
CA VAL A 107 -6.04 -11.46 -3.70
C VAL A 107 -7.22 -12.43 -3.59
N GLU A 108 -7.20 -13.36 -2.65
CA GLU A 108 -8.31 -14.31 -2.45
C GLU A 108 -9.60 -13.60 -2.01
N SER A 109 -9.49 -12.63 -1.10
CA SER A 109 -10.62 -11.82 -0.69
C SER A 109 -11.18 -11.00 -1.86
N ALA A 110 -10.32 -10.41 -2.68
CA ALA A 110 -10.73 -9.64 -3.85
C ALA A 110 -11.49 -10.51 -4.90
N LYS A 111 -11.05 -11.75 -5.11
CA LYS A 111 -11.75 -12.73 -5.96
C LYS A 111 -13.17 -13.07 -5.45
N LYS A 112 -13.35 -13.08 -4.14
CA LYS A 112 -14.65 -13.40 -3.51
C LYS A 112 -15.59 -12.20 -3.44
N THR A 113 -15.06 -11.00 -3.43
CA THR A 113 -15.84 -9.78 -3.15
C THR A 113 -16.01 -8.86 -4.35
N ILE A 114 -14.89 -8.38 -4.92
CA ILE A 114 -14.88 -7.32 -5.93
C ILE A 114 -14.81 -7.90 -7.35
N TYR A 115 -13.96 -8.90 -7.56
CA TYR A 115 -13.63 -9.46 -8.87
C TYR A 115 -14.15 -10.89 -8.99
N LYS A 116 -15.48 -11.02 -9.06
CA LYS A 116 -16.15 -12.33 -9.08
C LYS A 116 -16.13 -13.00 -10.47
N ASP A 117 -16.00 -12.19 -11.54
CA ASP A 117 -15.98 -12.72 -12.90
C ASP A 117 -14.66 -13.45 -13.24
N LEU A 118 -14.74 -14.43 -14.13
CA LEU A 118 -13.62 -15.30 -14.48
C LEU A 118 -12.45 -14.54 -15.08
N LYS A 119 -12.71 -13.51 -15.90
CA LYS A 119 -11.69 -12.68 -16.54
C LYS A 119 -10.85 -11.94 -15.49
N MET A 120 -11.50 -11.28 -14.53
CA MET A 120 -10.79 -10.53 -13.49
C MET A 120 -10.08 -11.46 -12.51
N ARG A 121 -10.63 -12.62 -12.20
CA ARG A 121 -9.94 -13.66 -11.40
C ARG A 121 -8.65 -14.12 -12.09
N THR A 122 -8.69 -14.33 -13.40
CA THR A 122 -7.49 -14.67 -14.18
C THR A 122 -6.45 -13.56 -14.14
N VAL A 123 -6.88 -12.29 -14.28
CA VAL A 123 -5.99 -11.13 -14.15
C VAL A 123 -5.32 -11.08 -12.77
N LEU A 124 -6.07 -11.35 -11.69
CA LEU A 124 -5.51 -11.38 -10.33
C LEU A 124 -4.50 -12.51 -10.16
N ASN A 125 -4.77 -13.71 -10.70
CA ASN A 125 -3.83 -14.83 -10.67
C ASN A 125 -2.53 -14.50 -11.41
N LEU A 126 -2.61 -13.84 -12.56
CA LEU A 126 -1.42 -13.40 -13.30
C LEU A 126 -0.62 -12.35 -12.56
N ARG A 127 -1.29 -11.40 -11.89
CA ARG A 127 -0.63 -10.41 -11.03
C ARG A 127 0.07 -11.07 -9.84
N LEU A 128 -0.60 -12.02 -9.19
CA LEU A 128 -0.01 -12.78 -8.10
C LEU A 128 1.23 -13.55 -8.56
N LYS A 129 1.16 -14.24 -9.69
CA LYS A 129 2.30 -14.93 -10.28
C LYS A 129 3.47 -13.99 -10.59
N ASN A 130 3.20 -12.77 -11.06
CA ASN A 130 4.24 -11.76 -11.25
C ASN A 130 4.85 -11.32 -9.92
N ALA A 131 4.02 -11.11 -8.88
CA ALA A 131 4.49 -10.76 -7.55
C ALA A 131 5.39 -11.85 -6.94
N GLU A 132 5.01 -13.10 -7.05
CA GLU A 132 5.81 -14.24 -6.60
C GLU A 132 7.17 -14.32 -7.33
N ARG A 133 7.20 -14.04 -8.63
CA ARG A 133 8.46 -13.93 -9.39
C ARG A 133 9.35 -12.81 -8.86
N VAL A 134 8.77 -11.66 -8.50
CA VAL A 134 9.49 -10.54 -7.90
C VAL A 134 10.06 -10.96 -6.55
N PHE A 135 9.26 -11.54 -5.67
CA PHE A 135 9.70 -11.98 -4.35
C PHE A 135 10.79 -13.06 -4.40
N THR A 136 10.70 -13.99 -5.35
CA THR A 136 11.71 -15.04 -5.54
C THR A 136 13.07 -14.48 -5.97
N ASN A 137 13.10 -13.38 -6.70
CA ASN A 137 14.31 -12.86 -7.35
C ASN A 137 14.79 -11.50 -6.79
N CYS A 138 14.11 -10.93 -5.80
CA CYS A 138 14.57 -9.70 -5.14
C CYS A 138 15.70 -9.99 -4.14
N GLN A 139 16.45 -8.95 -3.77
CA GLN A 139 17.52 -9.04 -2.76
C GLN A 139 16.95 -9.12 -1.34
N GLY A 140 15.76 -8.56 -1.12
CA GLY A 140 15.10 -8.63 0.17
C GLY A 140 13.69 -8.04 0.15
N ILE A 141 12.89 -8.50 1.11
CA ILE A 141 11.52 -8.06 1.35
C ILE A 141 11.48 -7.36 2.70
N PHE A 142 11.15 -6.08 2.69
CA PHE A 142 10.92 -5.29 3.88
C PHE A 142 9.45 -5.41 4.29
N MET A 143 9.17 -5.78 5.53
CA MET A 143 7.81 -6.04 6.04
C MET A 143 7.50 -5.16 7.24
N THR A 144 6.22 -4.77 7.34
CA THR A 144 5.73 -3.91 8.43
C THR A 144 5.34 -4.67 9.70
N ALA A 145 5.21 -6.00 9.64
CA ALA A 145 4.76 -6.82 10.75
C ALA A 145 5.39 -8.21 10.71
N ASP A 146 5.69 -8.77 11.87
CA ASP A 146 6.42 -10.02 12.05
C ASP A 146 5.71 -11.22 11.41
N TYR A 147 4.39 -11.32 11.56
CA TYR A 147 3.61 -12.43 10.99
C TYR A 147 3.74 -12.53 9.44
N LEU A 148 4.12 -11.45 8.77
CA LEU A 148 4.32 -11.47 7.32
C LEU A 148 5.52 -12.32 6.91
N GLU A 149 6.50 -12.52 7.79
CA GLU A 149 7.64 -13.40 7.50
C GLU A 149 7.18 -14.84 7.30
N ASP A 150 6.34 -15.36 8.20
CA ASP A 150 5.80 -16.71 8.09
C ASP A 150 4.97 -16.87 6.81
N VAL A 151 4.10 -15.88 6.54
CA VAL A 151 3.29 -15.85 5.30
C VAL A 151 4.17 -15.83 4.04
N ILE A 152 5.22 -15.01 4.02
CA ILE A 152 6.13 -14.96 2.88
C ILE A 152 6.85 -16.29 2.70
N LYS A 153 7.39 -16.87 3.76
CA LYS A 153 8.13 -18.14 3.73
C LYS A 153 7.26 -19.34 3.36
N GLU A 154 5.98 -19.32 3.69
CA GLU A 154 5.02 -20.33 3.22
C GLU A 154 4.95 -20.38 1.68
N HIS A 155 5.01 -19.22 1.03
CA HIS A 155 4.92 -19.13 -0.44
C HIS A 155 6.29 -19.07 -1.13
N ILE A 156 7.28 -18.48 -0.49
CA ILE A 156 8.65 -18.25 -0.99
C ILE A 156 9.66 -18.67 0.10
N PRO A 157 9.95 -19.96 0.26
CA PRO A 157 10.72 -20.49 1.40
C PRO A 157 12.11 -19.87 1.59
N ASN A 158 12.76 -19.44 0.51
CA ASN A 158 14.11 -18.85 0.53
C ASN A 158 14.11 -17.31 0.53
N ALA A 159 12.98 -16.66 0.77
CA ALA A 159 12.90 -15.21 0.82
C ALA A 159 13.77 -14.65 1.97
N ARG A 160 14.48 -13.58 1.67
CA ARG A 160 15.17 -12.77 2.69
C ARG A 160 14.24 -11.70 3.20
N CYS A 161 13.80 -11.80 4.44
CA CYS A 161 12.86 -10.89 5.06
C CYS A 161 13.57 -9.98 6.06
N TYR A 162 13.16 -8.71 6.09
CA TYR A 162 13.69 -7.70 6.99
C TYR A 162 12.52 -6.94 7.61
N HIS A 163 12.60 -6.69 8.92
CA HIS A 163 11.63 -5.83 9.58
C HIS A 163 11.87 -4.37 9.18
N PHE A 164 10.80 -3.70 8.81
CA PHE A 164 10.83 -2.30 8.43
C PHE A 164 9.65 -1.57 9.05
N LEU A 165 9.89 -0.97 10.20
CA LEU A 165 8.91 -0.13 10.85
C LEU A 165 8.83 1.22 10.15
N GLU A 166 7.61 1.62 9.77
CA GLU A 166 7.38 2.97 9.24
C GLU A 166 7.72 3.99 10.33
N GLY A 167 8.68 4.86 10.02
CA GLY A 167 9.00 6.00 10.88
C GLY A 167 8.07 7.18 10.60
N LEU A 168 8.03 8.10 11.53
CA LEU A 168 7.29 9.35 11.42
C LEU A 168 8.22 10.52 11.70
N ASP A 169 8.21 11.53 10.84
CA ASP A 169 9.00 12.75 11.08
C ASP A 169 8.32 13.60 12.17
N THR A 170 8.84 13.50 13.39
CA THR A 170 8.30 14.21 14.58
C THR A 170 8.45 15.72 14.51
N THR A 171 9.23 16.26 13.58
CA THR A 171 9.27 17.72 13.34
C THR A 171 8.04 18.21 12.59
N ARG A 172 7.39 17.33 11.83
CA ARG A 172 6.16 17.60 11.06
C ARG A 172 4.91 17.12 11.78
N TRP A 173 5.03 16.01 12.52
CA TRP A 173 3.96 15.40 13.29
C TRP A 173 4.19 15.62 14.78
N TYR A 174 3.61 16.66 15.30
CA TYR A 174 3.72 17.08 16.70
C TYR A 174 2.33 17.30 17.30
N PRO A 175 2.17 17.16 18.63
CA PRO A 175 0.91 17.48 19.30
C PRO A 175 0.54 18.94 19.02
N ALA A 176 -0.62 19.15 18.42
CA ALA A 176 -1.19 20.47 18.18
C ALA A 176 -2.56 20.55 18.83
N PRO A 177 -3.09 21.76 19.09
CA PRO A 177 -4.46 21.93 19.55
C PRO A 177 -5.40 21.26 18.54
N GLY A 178 -6.11 20.23 18.98
CA GLY A 178 -7.07 19.49 18.17
C GLY A 178 -8.49 19.99 18.31
N MET A 179 -9.43 19.27 17.72
CA MET A 179 -10.85 19.47 17.96
C MET A 179 -11.17 19.21 19.43
N LYS A 180 -12.05 20.01 20.00
CA LYS A 180 -12.64 19.71 21.30
C LYS A 180 -13.68 18.61 21.11
N LEU A 181 -13.39 17.45 21.67
CA LEU A 181 -14.28 16.29 21.65
C LEU A 181 -14.95 16.14 22.99
N GLU A 182 -16.18 15.63 23.00
CA GLU A 182 -16.84 15.25 24.25
C GLU A 182 -16.25 13.95 24.79
N HIS A 183 -16.04 13.87 26.10
CA HIS A 183 -15.39 12.74 26.78
C HIS A 183 -16.33 12.04 27.75
N PRO A 184 -16.14 10.73 27.97
CA PRO A 184 -15.16 9.86 27.35
C PRO A 184 -15.45 9.61 25.86
N CYS A 185 -14.39 9.45 25.03
CA CYS A 185 -14.58 9.25 23.61
C CYS A 185 -13.63 8.19 23.00
N VAL A 186 -14.08 7.64 21.86
CA VAL A 186 -13.33 6.72 21.00
C VAL A 186 -13.18 7.36 19.63
N GLY A 187 -11.94 7.51 19.16
CA GLY A 187 -11.63 7.99 17.82
C GLY A 187 -11.38 6.82 16.87
N LEU A 188 -12.01 6.84 15.71
CA LEU A 188 -11.87 5.88 14.63
C LEU A 188 -11.27 6.58 13.41
N VAL A 189 -10.03 6.24 13.06
CA VAL A 189 -9.37 6.79 11.86
C VAL A 189 -9.21 5.67 10.86
N VAL A 190 -10.20 5.49 9.98
CA VAL A 190 -10.22 4.39 9.02
C VAL A 190 -10.97 4.78 7.75
N ASP A 191 -10.43 4.40 6.58
CA ASP A 191 -11.12 4.58 5.31
C ASP A 191 -12.18 3.49 5.04
N ALA A 192 -13.18 3.83 4.25
CA ALA A 192 -14.24 2.92 3.82
C ALA A 192 -14.10 2.52 2.33
N ASN A 193 -12.88 2.30 1.85
CA ASN A 193 -12.59 1.99 0.45
C ASN A 193 -12.60 0.49 0.13
N MET A 194 -12.43 -0.37 1.14
CA MET A 194 -12.34 -1.82 0.96
C MET A 194 -13.42 -2.52 1.81
N TRP A 195 -14.44 -3.09 1.15
CA TRP A 195 -15.60 -3.66 1.84
C TRP A 195 -15.24 -4.70 2.90
N HIS A 196 -14.28 -5.57 2.64
CA HIS A 196 -13.87 -6.61 3.59
C HIS A 196 -13.28 -6.06 4.91
N LYS A 197 -12.70 -4.85 4.87
CA LYS A 197 -12.24 -4.11 6.06
C LYS A 197 -13.38 -3.24 6.63
N SER A 198 -14.06 -2.50 5.76
CA SER A 198 -15.08 -1.53 6.16
C SER A 198 -16.30 -2.16 6.82
N LYS A 199 -16.68 -3.39 6.40
CA LYS A 199 -17.81 -4.10 7.03
C LYS A 199 -17.60 -4.40 8.51
N GLU A 200 -16.34 -4.48 8.97
CA GLU A 200 -16.02 -4.70 10.37
C GLU A 200 -16.47 -3.55 11.26
N MET A 201 -16.59 -2.34 10.71
CA MET A 201 -17.15 -1.18 11.44
C MET A 201 -18.61 -1.40 11.84
N LEU A 202 -19.36 -2.29 11.16
CA LEU A 202 -20.75 -2.58 11.51
C LEU A 202 -20.88 -3.26 12.88
N VAL A 203 -19.82 -3.90 13.38
CA VAL A 203 -19.79 -4.46 14.75
C VAL A 203 -19.91 -3.36 15.81
N LEU A 204 -19.50 -2.13 15.47
CA LEU A 204 -19.62 -0.99 16.36
C LEU A 204 -21.07 -0.60 16.68
N ASP A 205 -22.04 -1.04 15.88
CA ASP A 205 -23.47 -0.80 16.15
C ASP A 205 -23.85 -1.27 17.57
N GLU A 206 -23.52 -2.51 17.91
CA GLU A 206 -23.79 -3.08 19.22
C GLU A 206 -22.93 -2.44 20.31
N VAL A 207 -21.69 -2.11 20.02
CA VAL A 207 -20.77 -1.47 20.98
C VAL A 207 -21.24 -0.07 21.34
N ILE A 208 -21.61 0.75 20.36
CA ILE A 208 -22.09 2.12 20.56
C ILE A 208 -23.39 2.11 21.38
N GLN A 209 -24.29 1.18 21.07
CA GLN A 209 -25.52 0.99 21.81
C GLN A 209 -25.27 0.60 23.27
N ALA A 210 -24.29 -0.27 23.51
CA ALA A 210 -23.95 -0.71 24.87
C ALA A 210 -23.20 0.35 25.70
N MET A 211 -22.68 1.39 25.08
CA MET A 211 -21.87 2.44 25.71
C MET A 211 -22.46 3.85 25.48
N PRO A 212 -23.67 4.14 25.95
CA PRO A 212 -24.39 5.40 25.65
C PRO A 212 -23.70 6.66 26.19
N ASN A 213 -22.81 6.51 27.18
CA ASN A 213 -22.06 7.61 27.77
C ASN A 213 -20.68 7.82 27.15
N VAL A 214 -20.34 7.10 26.09
CA VAL A 214 -19.07 7.22 25.35
C VAL A 214 -19.37 7.77 23.98
N HIS A 215 -18.67 8.83 23.55
CA HIS A 215 -18.80 9.42 22.22
C HIS A 215 -17.87 8.71 21.24
N PHE A 216 -18.38 8.37 20.06
CA PHE A 216 -17.62 7.71 18.99
C PHE A 216 -17.46 8.68 17.81
N TYR A 217 -16.23 9.01 17.46
CA TYR A 217 -15.91 9.93 16.38
C TYR A 217 -15.23 9.17 15.23
N TRP A 218 -15.79 9.29 14.03
CA TRP A 218 -15.20 8.66 12.84
C TRP A 218 -14.61 9.70 11.90
N ALA A 219 -13.28 9.66 11.74
CA ALA A 219 -12.54 10.39 10.71
C ALA A 219 -12.20 9.46 9.56
N GLY A 220 -12.93 9.55 8.46
CA GLY A 220 -12.71 8.71 7.28
C GLY A 220 -13.70 9.01 6.15
N ASP A 221 -13.38 8.47 4.96
CA ASP A 221 -14.24 8.55 3.79
C ASP A 221 -14.06 7.29 2.93
N GLY A 222 -14.86 7.12 1.87
CA GLY A 222 -14.71 6.01 0.94
C GLY A 222 -16.01 5.55 0.31
N GLN A 223 -15.88 4.72 -0.72
CA GLN A 223 -17.03 4.26 -1.53
C GLN A 223 -18.10 3.46 -0.75
N TYR A 224 -17.74 2.91 0.42
CA TYR A 224 -18.67 2.14 1.25
C TYR A 224 -19.22 2.93 2.45
N LYS A 225 -18.90 4.22 2.55
CA LYS A 225 -19.43 5.12 3.59
C LYS A 225 -20.94 5.04 3.69
N ASN A 226 -21.63 5.09 2.56
CA ASN A 226 -23.10 5.02 2.49
C ASN A 226 -23.72 3.69 2.97
N LYS A 227 -22.90 2.65 3.19
CA LYS A 227 -23.36 1.38 3.77
C LYS A 227 -23.12 1.31 5.27
N ILE A 228 -22.25 2.14 5.80
CA ILE A 228 -21.83 2.17 7.21
C ILE A 228 -22.58 3.23 7.98
N LEU A 229 -22.59 4.48 7.49
CA LEU A 229 -23.20 5.62 8.18
C LEU A 229 -24.65 5.38 8.60
N PRO A 230 -25.57 4.88 7.74
CA PRO A 230 -26.95 4.70 8.16
C PRO A 230 -27.14 3.73 9.34
N VAL A 231 -26.15 2.85 9.57
CA VAL A 231 -26.18 1.92 10.70
C VAL A 231 -25.69 2.56 11.98
N LEU A 232 -24.65 3.40 11.89
CA LEU A 232 -23.97 3.98 13.06
C LEU A 232 -24.58 5.33 13.47
N GLU A 233 -24.99 6.17 12.51
CA GLU A 233 -25.60 7.52 12.77
C GLU A 233 -26.96 7.48 13.49
N LYS A 234 -27.60 6.30 13.59
CA LYS A 234 -28.82 6.15 14.41
C LYS A 234 -28.57 6.34 15.90
N HIS A 235 -27.31 6.26 16.33
CA HIS A 235 -26.91 6.46 17.73
C HIS A 235 -26.50 7.91 17.95
N SER A 236 -27.09 8.56 18.95
CA SER A 236 -26.84 9.98 19.29
C SER A 236 -25.42 10.27 19.76
N ASN A 237 -24.69 9.25 20.16
CA ASN A 237 -23.29 9.33 20.62
C ASN A 237 -22.28 8.93 19.53
N PHE A 238 -22.70 8.80 18.26
CA PHE A 238 -21.83 8.62 17.10
C PHE A 238 -21.74 9.92 16.27
N HIS A 239 -20.52 10.27 15.82
CA HIS A 239 -20.23 11.55 15.14
C HIS A 239 -19.32 11.35 13.93
#